data_f54e8501f8ba050b65728f1a12878ae9
#
_entry.id   f54e8501f8ba050b65728f1a12878ae9
#
_cell.length_a   1.000
_cell.length_b   1.000
_cell.length_c   1.000
_cell.angle_alpha   90.00
_cell.angle_beta   90.00
_cell.angle_gamma   90.00
#
_symmetry.space_group_name_H-M   'P 1'
#
loop_
_entity.id
_entity.type
_entity.pdbx_description
1 polymer ?
#
loop_
_entity_poly.entity_id
_entity_poly.type
_entity_poly.pdbx_seq_one_letter_code
_entity_poly.pdbx_strand_id
1 'polypeptide(L)'
;MKGNEAIAHACIRCGADGFFGYPITPQSEIIETLALLKPWETSGMVVLQAESEVAAINMVYGGAGAGKRVITTSSSPGVALMQEGISYMAGAEIPGVIVNVQRGGPGLGTIQPSQSDYFQATRGGGNGDYNVIVLAPASVQEMADFVDLAFNLAFKYRNPAMILSDGVIGQMMEKVVLPPVKPRRTEEEIAKECPWATIGRPKSRPVNIMTSLELKPEVMEARNIALQEKYQKIRDTEVRYEMEQMEDADYVIVAFGSAARIAEKSIENAREQGIKVGLFRPITLWPFPEKELHELAKTKKGILVAEINAGQMVQDVRLAVNGQAPVEHFGRLGGIVPEPEEIVEALKKLIK
;
A
#
# COMPACT_ATOMS: atom_id res chain seq x y z
N MET A 1 -11.56 5.76 -16.69
CA MET A 1 -11.95 4.53 -15.99
C MET A 1 -11.91 4.73 -14.49
N LYS A 2 -12.55 3.89 -13.71
CA LYS A 2 -12.46 3.91 -12.24
C LYS A 2 -11.09 3.41 -11.75
N GLY A 3 -10.71 3.79 -10.51
CA GLY A 3 -9.48 3.30 -9.89
C GLY A 3 -9.43 1.78 -9.74
N ASN A 4 -10.53 1.15 -9.34
CA ASN A 4 -10.64 -0.30 -9.28
C ASN A 4 -10.43 -0.97 -10.66
N GLU A 5 -11.02 -0.42 -11.71
CA GLU A 5 -10.83 -0.90 -13.10
C GLU A 5 -9.37 -0.74 -13.54
N ALA A 6 -8.73 0.37 -13.17
CA ALA A 6 -7.33 0.63 -13.49
C ALA A 6 -6.37 -0.43 -12.90
N ILE A 7 -6.61 -0.87 -11.67
CA ILE A 7 -5.87 -2.00 -11.07
C ILE A 7 -6.04 -3.27 -11.89
N ALA A 8 -7.27 -3.63 -12.26
CA ALA A 8 -7.54 -4.84 -13.04
C ALA A 8 -6.79 -4.83 -14.40
N HIS A 9 -6.86 -3.71 -15.13
CA HIS A 9 -6.12 -3.54 -16.37
C HIS A 9 -4.61 -3.59 -16.17
N ALA A 10 -4.10 -2.93 -15.12
CA ALA A 10 -2.67 -2.93 -14.81
C ALA A 10 -2.15 -4.32 -14.45
N CYS A 11 -2.91 -5.13 -13.71
CA CYS A 11 -2.56 -6.52 -13.41
C CYS A 11 -2.29 -7.34 -14.67
N ILE A 12 -3.19 -7.26 -15.66
CA ILE A 12 -3.03 -7.97 -16.94
C ILE A 12 -1.80 -7.45 -17.68
N ARG A 13 -1.64 -6.12 -17.76
CA ARG A 13 -0.59 -5.47 -18.55
C ARG A 13 0.80 -5.60 -17.95
N CYS A 14 0.94 -5.70 -16.63
CA CYS A 14 2.25 -5.92 -15.99
C CYS A 14 2.72 -7.38 -16.03
N GLY A 15 1.96 -8.28 -16.67
CA GLY A 15 2.33 -9.70 -16.80
C GLY A 15 2.11 -10.49 -15.50
N ALA A 16 1.06 -10.17 -14.75
CA ALA A 16 0.68 -10.97 -13.59
C ALA A 16 0.29 -12.40 -14.01
N ASP A 17 0.68 -13.38 -13.20
CA ASP A 17 0.39 -14.80 -13.42
C ASP A 17 -0.98 -15.20 -12.87
N GLY A 18 -1.43 -14.54 -11.79
CA GLY A 18 -2.70 -14.89 -11.19
C GLY A 18 -3.28 -13.81 -10.28
N PHE A 19 -4.60 -13.80 -10.22
CA PHE A 19 -5.41 -13.05 -9.26
C PHE A 19 -6.24 -14.05 -8.46
N PHE A 20 -6.16 -13.96 -7.14
CA PHE A 20 -6.96 -14.77 -6.21
C PHE A 20 -7.66 -13.84 -5.25
N GLY A 21 -8.99 -13.75 -5.31
CA GLY A 21 -9.72 -12.78 -4.51
C GLY A 21 -11.10 -13.24 -4.09
N TYR A 22 -11.67 -12.54 -3.12
CA TYR A 22 -13.04 -12.69 -2.68
C TYR A 22 -13.74 -11.33 -2.81
N PRO A 23 -14.96 -11.27 -3.39
CA PRO A 23 -15.64 -10.00 -3.62
C PRO A 23 -16.07 -9.35 -2.30
N ILE A 24 -15.70 -8.08 -2.13
CA ILE A 24 -16.09 -7.26 -0.99
C ILE A 24 -16.13 -5.77 -1.42
N THR A 25 -17.18 -5.05 -1.04
CA THR A 25 -17.31 -3.62 -1.31
C THR A 25 -16.27 -2.83 -0.48
N PRO A 26 -15.56 -1.80 -1.05
CA PRO A 26 -15.81 -1.17 -2.34
C PRO A 26 -14.85 -1.60 -3.48
N GLN A 27 -14.25 -2.79 -3.44
CA GLN A 27 -13.26 -3.24 -4.45
C GLN A 27 -13.82 -4.27 -5.46
N SER A 28 -15.10 -4.65 -5.40
CA SER A 28 -15.68 -5.73 -6.24
C SER A 28 -15.47 -5.52 -7.74
N GLU A 29 -15.43 -4.28 -8.22
CA GLU A 29 -15.19 -3.99 -9.62
C GLU A 29 -13.84 -4.50 -10.14
N ILE A 30 -12.86 -4.77 -9.26
CA ILE A 30 -11.56 -5.32 -9.70
C ILE A 30 -11.78 -6.74 -10.26
N ILE A 31 -12.39 -7.63 -9.48
CA ILE A 31 -12.66 -9.00 -9.93
C ILE A 31 -13.69 -9.03 -11.07
N GLU A 32 -14.70 -8.17 -11.04
CA GLU A 32 -15.70 -8.03 -12.09
C GLU A 32 -15.05 -7.61 -13.41
N THR A 33 -14.15 -6.63 -13.41
CA THR A 33 -13.41 -6.18 -14.59
C THR A 33 -12.51 -7.29 -15.12
N LEU A 34 -11.81 -8.01 -14.26
CA LEU A 34 -11.00 -9.18 -14.65
C LEU A 34 -11.87 -10.27 -15.30
N ALA A 35 -13.06 -10.53 -14.74
CA ALA A 35 -13.99 -11.51 -15.31
C ALA A 35 -14.50 -11.09 -16.70
N LEU A 36 -14.76 -9.79 -16.90
CA LEU A 36 -15.16 -9.25 -18.20
C LEU A 36 -14.04 -9.29 -19.25
N LEU A 37 -12.81 -8.99 -18.84
CA LEU A 37 -11.64 -8.96 -19.73
C LEU A 37 -11.11 -10.35 -20.09
N LYS A 38 -11.47 -11.39 -19.33
CA LYS A 38 -11.08 -12.80 -19.53
C LYS A 38 -9.59 -12.99 -19.80
N PRO A 39 -8.70 -12.54 -18.91
CA PRO A 39 -7.26 -12.59 -19.17
C PRO A 39 -6.72 -14.02 -19.33
N TRP A 40 -7.43 -15.04 -18.89
CA TRP A 40 -7.08 -16.45 -19.12
C TRP A 40 -7.17 -16.86 -20.63
N GLU A 41 -8.00 -16.16 -21.43
CA GLU A 41 -8.10 -16.35 -22.87
C GLU A 41 -7.03 -15.57 -23.65
N THR A 42 -6.50 -14.48 -23.11
CA THR A 42 -5.60 -13.55 -23.81
C THR A 42 -4.16 -13.63 -23.34
N SER A 43 -3.91 -13.35 -22.06
CA SER A 43 -2.55 -13.36 -21.46
C SER A 43 -2.21 -14.69 -20.75
N GLY A 44 -3.20 -15.56 -20.55
CA GLY A 44 -3.06 -16.78 -19.75
C GLY A 44 -3.00 -16.55 -18.23
N MET A 45 -3.31 -15.32 -17.76
CA MET A 45 -3.41 -15.00 -16.32
C MET A 45 -4.57 -15.77 -15.70
N VAL A 46 -4.32 -16.46 -14.62
CA VAL A 46 -5.36 -17.17 -13.85
C VAL A 46 -6.16 -16.17 -13.04
N VAL A 47 -7.48 -16.22 -13.13
CA VAL A 47 -8.39 -15.47 -12.25
C VAL A 47 -9.28 -16.43 -11.53
N LEU A 48 -9.24 -16.42 -10.20
CA LEU A 48 -10.02 -17.35 -9.39
C LEU A 48 -10.65 -16.61 -8.22
N GLN A 49 -11.96 -16.77 -8.08
CA GLN A 49 -12.67 -16.36 -6.89
C GLN A 49 -12.48 -17.42 -5.81
N ALA A 50 -11.79 -17.05 -4.73
CA ALA A 50 -11.65 -17.90 -3.56
C ALA A 50 -12.97 -17.98 -2.76
N GLU A 51 -13.07 -18.94 -1.87
CA GLU A 51 -14.25 -19.07 -0.99
C GLU A 51 -14.25 -18.09 0.19
N SER A 52 -13.06 -17.51 0.49
CA SER A 52 -12.85 -16.53 1.57
C SER A 52 -11.54 -15.80 1.37
N GLU A 53 -11.34 -14.71 2.11
CA GLU A 53 -10.08 -13.96 2.12
C GLU A 53 -8.92 -14.79 2.68
N VAL A 54 -9.20 -15.68 3.64
CA VAL A 54 -8.20 -16.62 4.17
C VAL A 54 -7.73 -17.57 3.08
N ALA A 55 -8.64 -18.11 2.27
CA ALA A 55 -8.27 -18.93 1.13
C ALA A 55 -7.50 -18.14 0.07
N ALA A 56 -7.94 -16.90 -0.23
CA ALA A 56 -7.29 -16.03 -1.21
C ALA A 56 -5.82 -15.76 -0.86
N ILE A 57 -5.52 -15.37 0.38
CA ILE A 57 -4.13 -15.09 0.79
C ILE A 57 -3.24 -16.35 0.79
N ASN A 58 -3.81 -17.51 1.11
CA ASN A 58 -3.07 -18.78 1.02
C ASN A 58 -2.80 -19.21 -0.43
N MET A 59 -3.71 -18.91 -1.37
CA MET A 59 -3.45 -19.06 -2.81
C MET A 59 -2.34 -18.13 -3.29
N VAL A 60 -2.32 -16.88 -2.82
CA VAL A 60 -1.21 -15.94 -3.09
C VAL A 60 0.09 -16.48 -2.52
N TYR A 61 0.09 -16.99 -1.28
CA TYR A 61 1.26 -17.63 -0.66
C TYR A 61 1.82 -18.75 -1.54
N GLY A 62 0.96 -19.67 -1.98
CA GLY A 62 1.37 -20.79 -2.82
C GLY A 62 1.87 -20.38 -4.20
N GLY A 63 1.13 -19.50 -4.89
CA GLY A 63 1.51 -18.98 -6.21
C GLY A 63 2.81 -18.17 -6.18
N ALA A 64 2.95 -17.29 -5.21
CA ALA A 64 4.17 -16.48 -5.03
C ALA A 64 5.37 -17.38 -4.61
N GLY A 65 5.14 -18.40 -3.78
CA GLY A 65 6.15 -19.40 -3.44
C GLY A 65 6.67 -20.19 -4.66
N ALA A 66 5.86 -20.31 -5.71
CA ALA A 66 6.28 -20.84 -7.01
C ALA A 66 6.94 -19.79 -7.93
N GLY A 67 7.28 -18.62 -7.42
CA GLY A 67 7.92 -17.54 -8.19
C GLY A 67 6.99 -16.79 -9.13
N LYS A 68 5.67 -17.02 -9.04
CA LYS A 68 4.67 -16.37 -9.90
C LYS A 68 4.32 -14.98 -9.36
N ARG A 69 4.04 -14.02 -10.26
CA ARG A 69 3.46 -12.72 -9.92
C ARG A 69 1.98 -12.88 -9.64
N VAL A 70 1.62 -12.95 -8.37
CA VAL A 70 0.23 -13.13 -7.95
C VAL A 70 -0.22 -12.01 -7.03
N ILE A 71 -1.50 -11.66 -7.13
CA ILE A 71 -2.11 -10.54 -6.43
C ILE A 71 -3.47 -10.95 -5.85
N THR A 72 -3.80 -10.38 -4.71
CA THR A 72 -5.15 -10.38 -4.15
C THR A 72 -5.62 -8.97 -3.86
N THR A 73 -6.94 -8.78 -3.87
CA THR A 73 -7.55 -7.51 -3.48
C THR A 73 -8.66 -7.76 -2.46
N SER A 74 -8.80 -6.85 -1.49
CA SER A 74 -9.85 -6.91 -0.49
C SER A 74 -10.14 -5.51 0.05
N SER A 75 -10.95 -5.44 1.09
CA SER A 75 -11.26 -4.23 1.85
C SER A 75 -11.11 -4.54 3.34
N SER A 76 -10.82 -3.55 4.12
CA SER A 76 -10.60 -3.52 5.57
C SER A 76 -10.89 -4.82 6.37
N PRO A 77 -12.15 -5.29 6.53
CA PRO A 77 -12.41 -6.52 7.31
C PRO A 77 -11.87 -7.78 6.62
N GLY A 78 -11.83 -7.83 5.27
CA GLY A 78 -11.24 -8.96 4.56
C GLY A 78 -9.72 -8.98 4.68
N VAL A 79 -9.06 -7.81 4.65
CA VAL A 79 -7.61 -7.71 4.91
C VAL A 79 -7.30 -8.10 6.36
N ALA A 80 -8.19 -7.83 7.32
CA ALA A 80 -8.03 -8.31 8.70
C ALA A 80 -7.96 -9.84 8.76
N LEU A 81 -8.76 -10.56 7.97
CA LEU A 81 -8.70 -12.03 7.86
C LEU A 81 -7.42 -12.54 7.18
N MET A 82 -6.77 -11.72 6.35
CA MET A 82 -5.53 -12.10 5.66
C MET A 82 -4.26 -11.95 6.51
N GLN A 83 -4.31 -11.33 7.68
CA GLN A 83 -3.12 -10.91 8.43
C GLN A 83 -2.20 -12.06 8.83
N GLU A 84 -2.74 -13.23 9.17
CA GLU A 84 -1.94 -14.43 9.43
C GLU A 84 -1.13 -14.85 8.18
N GLY A 85 -1.81 -14.93 7.03
CA GLY A 85 -1.16 -15.27 5.76
C GLY A 85 -0.11 -14.26 5.33
N ILE A 86 -0.34 -12.96 5.55
CA ILE A 86 0.64 -11.88 5.29
C ILE A 86 1.87 -12.05 6.18
N SER A 87 1.68 -12.35 7.46
CA SER A 87 2.77 -12.66 8.40
C SER A 87 3.58 -13.87 7.94
N TYR A 88 2.91 -14.95 7.49
CA TYR A 88 3.58 -16.13 6.94
C TYR A 88 4.38 -15.82 5.68
N MET A 89 3.84 -14.98 4.77
CA MET A 89 4.57 -14.53 3.57
C MET A 89 5.83 -13.75 3.93
N ALA A 90 5.74 -12.84 4.90
CA ALA A 90 6.90 -12.08 5.36
C ALA A 90 7.96 -12.98 6.00
N GLY A 91 7.56 -13.90 6.89
CA GLY A 91 8.46 -14.83 7.56
C GLY A 91 9.12 -15.84 6.62
N ALA A 92 8.42 -16.27 5.56
CA ALA A 92 8.95 -17.18 4.53
C ALA A 92 9.64 -16.43 3.38
N GLU A 93 9.70 -15.10 3.43
CA GLU A 93 10.24 -14.21 2.38
C GLU A 93 9.62 -14.49 1.00
N ILE A 94 8.28 -14.53 0.95
CA ILE A 94 7.51 -14.76 -0.25
C ILE A 94 6.96 -13.44 -0.78
N PRO A 95 7.28 -13.05 -2.03
CA PRO A 95 6.77 -11.85 -2.66
C PRO A 95 5.31 -12.03 -3.10
N GLY A 96 4.44 -11.11 -2.74
CA GLY A 96 3.06 -11.08 -3.23
C GLY A 96 2.50 -9.68 -3.08
N VAL A 97 1.48 -9.35 -3.85
CA VAL A 97 0.85 -8.03 -3.83
C VAL A 97 -0.55 -8.14 -3.24
N ILE A 98 -0.84 -7.27 -2.31
CA ILE A 98 -2.16 -7.12 -1.69
C ILE A 98 -2.68 -5.71 -2.01
N VAL A 99 -3.93 -5.58 -2.41
CA VAL A 99 -4.60 -4.28 -2.53
C VAL A 99 -5.66 -4.19 -1.46
N ASN A 100 -5.57 -3.18 -0.61
CA ASN A 100 -6.62 -2.82 0.34
C ASN A 100 -7.32 -1.55 -0.14
N VAL A 101 -8.58 -1.67 -0.57
CA VAL A 101 -9.44 -0.52 -0.81
C VAL A 101 -10.23 -0.27 0.47
N GLN A 102 -9.71 0.62 1.31
CA GLN A 102 -10.19 0.85 2.67
C GLN A 102 -11.63 1.35 2.73
N ARG A 103 -12.33 0.91 3.76
CA ARG A 103 -13.66 1.40 4.14
C ARG A 103 -13.73 1.63 5.64
N GLY A 104 -14.75 2.38 6.09
CA GLY A 104 -14.91 2.75 7.51
C GLY A 104 -15.23 1.56 8.40
N GLY A 105 -14.45 1.39 9.46
CA GLY A 105 -14.63 0.47 10.57
C GLY A 105 -14.98 1.22 11.87
N PRO A 106 -14.90 0.54 13.03
CA PRO A 106 -14.46 -0.83 13.26
C PRO A 106 -15.50 -1.91 12.93
N GLY A 107 -15.05 -3.17 12.92
CA GLY A 107 -15.88 -4.33 12.62
C GLY A 107 -16.34 -4.36 11.17
N LEU A 108 -17.59 -4.72 10.91
CA LEU A 108 -18.17 -4.71 9.57
C LEU A 108 -18.26 -3.27 9.00
N GLY A 109 -18.46 -2.31 9.87
CA GLY A 109 -18.41 -0.87 9.59
C GLY A 109 -19.39 -0.40 8.53
N THR A 110 -18.90 0.45 7.65
CA THR A 110 -19.64 1.01 6.51
C THR A 110 -18.90 0.73 5.22
N ILE A 111 -19.58 0.84 4.07
CA ILE A 111 -18.95 0.75 2.74
C ILE A 111 -18.29 2.06 2.30
N GLN A 112 -18.44 3.12 3.08
CA GLN A 112 -17.88 4.44 2.79
C GLN A 112 -16.36 4.47 2.99
N PRO A 113 -15.62 5.36 2.30
CA PRO A 113 -14.17 5.41 2.33
C PRO A 113 -13.61 5.78 3.71
N SER A 114 -12.42 5.25 4.01
CA SER A 114 -11.69 5.56 5.24
C SER A 114 -10.19 5.36 5.03
N GLN A 115 -9.38 5.87 5.96
CA GLN A 115 -7.94 5.62 6.03
C GLN A 115 -7.55 5.00 7.39
N SER A 116 -8.49 4.27 8.01
CA SER A 116 -8.31 3.73 9.36
C SER A 116 -7.50 2.43 9.44
N ASP A 117 -7.07 1.88 8.30
CA ASP A 117 -6.21 0.70 8.25
C ASP A 117 -4.70 1.06 8.17
N TYR A 118 -4.35 2.33 8.37
CA TYR A 118 -2.95 2.77 8.30
C TYR A 118 -2.05 1.95 9.24
N PHE A 119 -2.42 1.80 10.51
CA PHE A 119 -1.64 0.99 11.45
C PHE A 119 -1.62 -0.48 11.09
N GLN A 120 -2.74 -1.04 10.65
CA GLN A 120 -2.80 -2.43 10.20
C GLN A 120 -1.82 -2.69 9.04
N ALA A 121 -1.71 -1.75 8.10
CA ALA A 121 -0.82 -1.86 6.95
C ALA A 121 0.65 -1.61 7.32
N THR A 122 0.94 -0.59 8.13
CA THR A 122 2.30 -0.11 8.37
C THR A 122 2.99 -0.76 9.59
N ARG A 123 2.20 -1.24 10.57
CA ARG A 123 2.71 -1.84 11.82
C ARG A 123 2.48 -3.34 11.90
N GLY A 124 1.83 -3.92 10.87
CA GLY A 124 1.44 -5.32 10.83
C GLY A 124 0.23 -5.65 11.71
N GLY A 125 -0.67 -6.49 11.19
CA GLY A 125 -1.83 -6.98 11.92
C GLY A 125 -1.70 -8.48 12.28
N GLY A 126 -0.66 -9.16 11.76
CA GLY A 126 -0.29 -10.52 12.14
C GLY A 126 0.70 -10.55 13.30
N ASN A 127 1.35 -11.68 13.48
CA ASN A 127 2.33 -11.88 14.55
C ASN A 127 3.77 -11.73 14.06
N GLY A 128 4.67 -11.33 14.95
CA GLY A 128 6.10 -11.22 14.73
C GLY A 128 6.58 -9.84 14.25
N ASP A 129 7.90 -9.69 14.16
CA ASP A 129 8.57 -8.44 13.85
C ASP A 129 8.76 -8.27 12.33
N TYR A 130 7.65 -8.18 11.60
CA TYR A 130 7.67 -8.03 10.15
C TYR A 130 7.12 -6.68 9.69
N ASN A 131 7.48 -6.30 8.46
CA ASN A 131 6.94 -5.13 7.78
C ASN A 131 6.50 -5.48 6.35
N VAL A 132 5.50 -4.78 5.88
CA VAL A 132 5.00 -4.82 4.50
C VAL A 132 5.39 -3.52 3.82
N ILE A 133 5.81 -3.56 2.55
CA ILE A 133 6.01 -2.33 1.77
C ILE A 133 4.64 -1.78 1.42
N VAL A 134 4.34 -0.53 1.82
CA VAL A 134 3.00 0.05 1.67
C VAL A 134 3.05 1.29 0.79
N LEU A 135 2.31 1.26 -0.31
CA LEU A 135 2.16 2.34 -1.29
C LEU A 135 0.76 2.93 -1.21
N ALA A 136 0.63 4.25 -1.12
CA ALA A 136 -0.64 4.94 -1.03
C ALA A 136 -0.90 5.79 -2.29
N PRO A 137 -1.71 5.32 -3.24
CA PRO A 137 -2.08 6.10 -4.42
C PRO A 137 -3.01 7.26 -4.06
N ALA A 138 -2.83 8.41 -4.71
CA ALA A 138 -3.71 9.58 -4.61
C ALA A 138 -4.47 9.89 -5.91
N SER A 139 -4.27 9.08 -6.95
CA SER A 139 -4.94 9.23 -8.25
C SER A 139 -5.26 7.87 -8.88
N VAL A 140 -6.15 7.88 -9.87
CA VAL A 140 -6.45 6.67 -10.66
C VAL A 140 -5.25 6.23 -11.50
N GLN A 141 -4.40 7.19 -11.93
CA GLN A 141 -3.15 6.86 -12.62
C GLN A 141 -2.21 6.07 -11.70
N GLU A 142 -2.04 6.51 -10.46
CA GLU A 142 -1.20 5.81 -9.49
C GLU A 142 -1.77 4.44 -9.09
N MET A 143 -3.10 4.26 -9.09
CA MET A 143 -3.71 2.93 -8.92
C MET A 143 -3.20 1.95 -9.98
N ALA A 144 -3.03 2.39 -11.24
CA ALA A 144 -2.46 1.55 -12.30
C ALA A 144 -0.96 1.36 -12.16
N ASP A 145 -0.21 2.45 -11.95
CA ASP A 145 1.26 2.46 -11.95
C ASP A 145 1.83 1.67 -10.76
N PHE A 146 1.17 1.72 -9.61
CA PHE A 146 1.65 1.05 -8.40
C PHE A 146 1.50 -0.47 -8.44
N VAL A 147 0.71 -1.03 -9.36
CA VAL A 147 0.64 -2.50 -9.51
C VAL A 147 1.99 -3.07 -9.94
N ASP A 148 2.60 -2.51 -10.99
CA ASP A 148 3.92 -2.97 -11.44
C ASP A 148 5.02 -2.61 -10.43
N LEU A 149 4.94 -1.42 -9.83
CA LEU A 149 5.87 -1.00 -8.77
C LEU A 149 5.81 -1.94 -7.57
N ALA A 150 4.61 -2.30 -7.10
CA ALA A 150 4.44 -3.22 -5.97
C ALA A 150 5.03 -4.61 -6.28
N PHE A 151 4.78 -5.16 -7.47
CA PHE A 151 5.42 -6.41 -7.89
C PHE A 151 6.93 -6.31 -7.92
N ASN A 152 7.48 -5.24 -8.50
CA ASN A 152 8.93 -5.07 -8.60
C ASN A 152 9.57 -4.95 -7.21
N LEU A 153 8.98 -4.20 -6.29
CA LEU A 153 9.45 -4.09 -4.91
C LEU A 153 9.31 -5.41 -4.14
N ALA A 154 8.17 -6.08 -4.29
CA ALA A 154 7.95 -7.37 -3.63
C ALA A 154 8.99 -8.40 -4.05
N PHE A 155 9.26 -8.56 -5.34
CA PHE A 155 10.24 -9.51 -5.86
C PHE A 155 11.68 -9.10 -5.56
N LYS A 156 12.01 -7.80 -5.65
CA LYS A 156 13.35 -7.26 -5.32
C LYS A 156 13.78 -7.62 -3.90
N TYR A 157 12.85 -7.51 -2.95
CA TYR A 157 13.13 -7.72 -1.53
C TYR A 157 12.60 -9.05 -0.99
N ARG A 158 11.92 -9.85 -1.81
CA ARG A 158 11.23 -11.07 -1.34
C ARG A 158 10.38 -10.75 -0.11
N ASN A 159 9.44 -9.82 -0.27
CA ASN A 159 8.62 -9.27 0.80
C ASN A 159 7.21 -8.99 0.27
N PRO A 160 6.15 -9.19 1.05
CA PRO A 160 4.84 -8.73 0.62
C PRO A 160 4.82 -7.20 0.44
N ALA A 161 4.09 -6.73 -0.57
CA ALA A 161 3.83 -5.32 -0.82
C ALA A 161 2.33 -5.07 -0.85
N MET A 162 1.90 -3.92 -0.33
CA MET A 162 0.50 -3.52 -0.28
C MET A 162 0.28 -2.19 -1.00
N ILE A 163 -0.77 -2.12 -1.80
CA ILE A 163 -1.36 -0.87 -2.29
C ILE A 163 -2.50 -0.55 -1.34
N LEU A 164 -2.34 0.52 -0.57
CA LEU A 164 -3.30 0.99 0.41
C LEU A 164 -4.09 2.16 -0.16
N SER A 165 -5.19 1.85 -0.82
CA SER A 165 -6.14 2.81 -1.37
C SER A 165 -7.38 2.94 -0.47
N ASP A 166 -8.36 3.70 -0.91
CA ASP A 166 -9.64 3.83 -0.25
C ASP A 166 -10.80 3.90 -1.27
N GLY A 167 -12.03 3.91 -0.78
CA GLY A 167 -13.22 3.92 -1.63
C GLY A 167 -13.36 5.17 -2.49
N VAL A 168 -12.74 6.32 -2.14
CA VAL A 168 -12.74 7.52 -2.99
C VAL A 168 -11.93 7.25 -4.25
N ILE A 169 -10.66 6.91 -4.09
CA ILE A 169 -9.75 6.67 -5.22
C ILE A 169 -10.21 5.46 -6.05
N GLY A 170 -10.72 4.40 -5.38
CA GLY A 170 -11.22 3.21 -6.06
C GLY A 170 -12.43 3.47 -6.97
N GLN A 171 -13.31 4.40 -6.61
CA GLN A 171 -14.55 4.68 -7.33
C GLN A 171 -14.49 5.93 -8.22
N MET A 172 -13.55 6.84 -8.00
CA MET A 172 -13.44 8.03 -8.83
C MET A 172 -13.01 7.68 -10.26
N MET A 173 -13.44 8.51 -11.21
CA MET A 173 -13.14 8.32 -12.63
C MET A 173 -12.15 9.38 -13.11
N GLU A 174 -11.05 8.92 -13.68
CA GLU A 174 -10.06 9.79 -14.33
C GLU A 174 -9.63 9.23 -15.69
N LYS A 175 -8.96 10.09 -16.47
CA LYS A 175 -8.23 9.65 -17.66
C LYS A 175 -6.95 8.94 -17.23
N VAL A 176 -6.73 7.73 -17.72
CA VAL A 176 -5.60 6.88 -17.36
C VAL A 176 -4.80 6.50 -18.60
N VAL A 177 -3.50 6.63 -18.52
CA VAL A 177 -2.56 6.05 -19.47
C VAL A 177 -2.11 4.70 -18.92
N LEU A 178 -2.62 3.63 -19.49
CA LEU A 178 -2.28 2.29 -19.04
C LEU A 178 -0.81 1.95 -19.37
N PRO A 179 -0.11 1.23 -18.48
CA PRO A 179 1.27 0.83 -18.73
C PRO A 179 1.39 -0.06 -19.99
N PRO A 180 2.55 -0.12 -20.64
CA PRO A 180 2.77 -1.02 -21.76
C PRO A 180 2.56 -2.49 -21.35
N VAL A 181 2.09 -3.31 -22.29
CA VAL A 181 1.88 -4.74 -22.03
C VAL A 181 3.22 -5.44 -21.88
N LYS A 182 3.42 -6.11 -20.76
CA LYS A 182 4.52 -7.03 -20.51
C LYS A 182 4.01 -8.47 -20.65
N PRO A 183 4.73 -9.34 -21.36
CA PRO A 183 4.37 -10.75 -21.38
C PRO A 183 4.54 -11.37 -19.98
N ARG A 184 3.84 -12.45 -19.72
CA ARG A 184 4.13 -13.28 -18.54
C ARG A 184 5.49 -13.93 -18.69
N ARG A 185 6.19 -14.10 -17.57
CA ARG A 185 7.50 -14.76 -17.56
C ARG A 185 7.35 -16.26 -17.88
N THR A 186 8.27 -16.78 -18.68
CA THR A 186 8.38 -18.21 -18.94
C THR A 186 8.87 -18.95 -17.69
N GLU A 187 8.73 -20.30 -17.67
CA GLU A 187 9.24 -21.13 -16.58
C GLU A 187 10.77 -21.01 -16.44
N GLU A 188 11.49 -20.87 -17.57
CA GLU A 188 12.94 -20.67 -17.60
C GLU A 188 13.35 -19.32 -16.99
N GLU A 189 12.62 -18.25 -17.31
CA GLU A 189 12.84 -16.93 -16.73
C GLU A 189 12.57 -16.95 -15.22
N ILE A 190 11.46 -17.56 -14.78
CA ILE A 190 11.14 -17.71 -13.35
C ILE A 190 12.22 -18.53 -12.65
N ALA A 191 12.67 -19.64 -13.22
CA ALA A 191 13.74 -20.45 -12.64
C ALA A 191 15.06 -19.69 -12.46
N LYS A 192 15.37 -18.79 -13.40
CA LYS A 192 16.55 -17.93 -13.37
C LYS A 192 16.42 -16.77 -12.37
N GLU A 193 15.29 -16.07 -12.39
CA GLU A 193 15.05 -14.88 -11.55
C GLU A 193 14.69 -15.26 -10.10
N CYS A 194 14.03 -16.39 -9.91
CA CYS A 194 13.55 -16.88 -8.63
C CYS A 194 14.15 -18.25 -8.27
N PRO A 195 15.49 -18.39 -8.10
CA PRO A 195 16.13 -19.68 -7.82
C PRO A 195 15.65 -20.31 -6.49
N TRP A 196 15.02 -19.52 -5.65
CA TRP A 196 14.38 -19.91 -4.38
C TRP A 196 12.99 -20.55 -4.58
N ALA A 197 12.34 -20.38 -5.75
CA ALA A 197 10.97 -20.80 -6.00
C ALA A 197 10.79 -22.32 -5.96
N THR A 198 9.60 -22.78 -5.57
CA THR A 198 9.22 -24.20 -5.47
C THR A 198 8.76 -24.75 -6.82
N ILE A 199 9.47 -24.49 -7.89
CA ILE A 199 9.21 -24.95 -9.26
C ILE A 199 10.12 -26.11 -9.63
N GLY A 200 9.65 -27.34 -9.37
CA GLY A 200 10.41 -28.53 -9.68
C GLY A 200 11.73 -28.64 -8.92
N ARG A 201 12.39 -29.79 -9.07
CA ARG A 201 13.70 -30.07 -8.48
C ARG A 201 14.70 -30.49 -9.58
N PRO A 202 15.52 -29.58 -10.09
CA PRO A 202 16.63 -29.98 -10.94
C PRO A 202 17.65 -30.81 -10.12
N LYS A 203 18.29 -31.81 -10.75
CA LYS A 203 19.27 -32.66 -10.07
C LYS A 203 20.49 -31.90 -9.52
N SER A 204 20.71 -30.68 -10.01
CA SER A 204 21.85 -29.82 -9.68
C SER A 204 21.73 -29.05 -8.37
N ARG A 205 20.58 -29.08 -7.70
CA ARG A 205 20.36 -28.35 -6.43
C ARG A 205 19.50 -29.13 -5.43
N PRO A 206 19.55 -28.80 -4.10
CA PRO A 206 18.61 -29.27 -3.09
C PRO A 206 17.16 -28.83 -3.38
N VAL A 207 16.21 -29.42 -2.65
CA VAL A 207 14.81 -28.99 -2.63
C VAL A 207 14.72 -27.59 -2.02
N ASN A 208 13.96 -26.67 -2.65
CA ASN A 208 13.56 -25.41 -2.02
C ASN A 208 12.37 -25.69 -1.08
N ILE A 209 12.46 -25.14 0.12
CA ILE A 209 11.42 -25.23 1.13
C ILE A 209 11.00 -23.80 1.49
N MET A 210 9.72 -23.49 1.29
CA MET A 210 9.12 -22.22 1.71
C MET A 210 8.35 -22.46 3.00
N THR A 211 8.89 -21.98 4.11
CA THR A 211 8.26 -22.11 5.43
C THR A 211 8.64 -20.93 6.32
N SER A 212 7.70 -20.51 7.14
CA SER A 212 7.93 -19.58 8.25
C SER A 212 8.15 -20.31 9.59
N LEU A 213 7.96 -21.64 9.63
CA LEU A 213 8.17 -22.41 10.84
C LEU A 213 9.66 -22.66 11.08
N GLU A 214 10.12 -22.33 12.26
CA GLU A 214 11.44 -22.67 12.77
C GLU A 214 11.33 -23.08 14.25
N LEU A 215 11.73 -24.32 14.55
CA LEU A 215 11.58 -24.88 15.91
C LEU A 215 12.74 -24.54 16.84
N LYS A 216 13.87 -24.13 16.29
CA LYS A 216 15.06 -23.76 17.09
C LYS A 216 15.09 -22.24 17.28
N PRO A 217 14.97 -21.75 18.53
CA PRO A 217 14.89 -20.31 18.78
C PRO A 217 16.13 -19.54 18.27
N GLU A 218 17.32 -20.13 18.32
CA GLU A 218 18.55 -19.48 17.84
C GLU A 218 18.55 -19.30 16.30
N VAL A 219 17.94 -20.24 15.58
CA VAL A 219 17.78 -20.16 14.12
C VAL A 219 16.70 -19.13 13.77
N MET A 220 15.62 -19.10 14.55
CA MET A 220 14.55 -18.11 14.37
C MET A 220 15.06 -16.68 14.67
N GLU A 221 15.89 -16.50 15.71
CA GLU A 221 16.52 -15.20 16.01
C GLU A 221 17.41 -14.75 14.84
N ALA A 222 18.27 -15.64 14.32
CA ALA A 222 19.12 -15.30 13.19
C ALA A 222 18.31 -14.89 11.94
N ARG A 223 17.18 -15.56 11.66
CA ARG A 223 16.24 -15.17 10.58
C ARG A 223 15.65 -13.79 10.82
N ASN A 224 15.19 -13.50 12.03
CA ASN A 224 14.65 -12.19 12.37
C ASN A 224 15.70 -11.09 12.24
N ILE A 225 16.94 -11.31 12.65
CA ILE A 225 18.04 -10.35 12.44
C ILE A 225 18.21 -10.06 10.95
N ALA A 226 18.28 -11.09 10.10
CA ALA A 226 18.39 -10.93 8.66
C ALA A 226 17.18 -10.19 8.04
N LEU A 227 15.96 -10.42 8.55
CA LEU A 227 14.78 -9.66 8.16
C LEU A 227 14.92 -8.18 8.55
N GLN A 228 15.40 -7.85 9.74
CA GLN A 228 15.61 -6.45 10.15
C GLN A 228 16.67 -5.76 9.29
N GLU A 229 17.75 -6.43 8.92
CA GLU A 229 18.75 -5.90 7.98
C GLU A 229 18.13 -5.61 6.61
N LYS A 230 17.29 -6.51 6.09
CA LYS A 230 16.52 -6.28 4.87
C LYS A 230 15.60 -5.07 5.00
N TYR A 231 14.87 -4.94 6.10
CA TYR A 231 13.97 -3.82 6.35
C TYR A 231 14.74 -2.50 6.48
N GLN A 232 15.92 -2.50 7.08
CA GLN A 232 16.76 -1.30 7.11
C GLN A 232 17.18 -0.87 5.70
N LYS A 233 17.57 -1.82 4.85
CA LYS A 233 17.88 -1.53 3.45
C LYS A 233 16.68 -0.95 2.69
N ILE A 234 15.47 -1.46 2.93
CA ILE A 234 14.24 -0.91 2.32
C ILE A 234 14.01 0.52 2.81
N ARG A 235 14.17 0.80 4.12
CA ARG A 235 14.06 2.16 4.67
C ARG A 235 15.06 3.14 4.05
N ASP A 236 16.25 2.68 3.73
CA ASP A 236 17.30 3.54 3.18
C ASP A 236 17.14 3.80 1.66
N THR A 237 16.39 2.97 0.94
CA THR A 237 16.39 3.01 -0.54
C THR A 237 15.01 3.17 -1.18
N GLU A 238 13.92 2.93 -0.48
CA GLU A 238 12.59 2.85 -1.10
C GLU A 238 11.58 3.89 -0.59
N VAL A 239 12.04 4.89 0.14
CA VAL A 239 11.22 6.03 0.53
C VAL A 239 10.79 6.82 -0.70
N ARG A 240 9.47 7.10 -0.80
CA ARG A 240 8.86 7.92 -1.84
C ARG A 240 7.89 8.92 -1.23
N TYR A 241 7.98 10.16 -1.68
CA TYR A 241 7.11 11.24 -1.26
C TYR A 241 7.03 12.30 -2.36
N GLU A 242 6.06 13.18 -2.25
CA GLU A 242 5.94 14.39 -3.06
C GLU A 242 5.78 15.61 -2.17
N MET A 243 6.25 16.74 -2.68
CA MET A 243 6.06 18.05 -2.06
C MET A 243 5.52 19.03 -3.09
N GLU A 244 4.47 19.76 -2.70
CA GLU A 244 3.87 20.77 -3.55
C GLU A 244 3.82 22.13 -2.84
N GLN A 245 4.07 23.19 -3.57
CA GLN A 245 4.01 24.58 -3.10
C GLN A 245 4.85 24.85 -1.82
N MET A 246 6.02 24.20 -1.70
CA MET A 246 6.88 24.26 -0.50
C MET A 246 7.83 25.45 -0.45
N GLU A 247 8.12 26.13 -1.58
CA GLU A 247 9.20 27.10 -1.70
C GLU A 247 9.03 28.29 -0.75
N ASP A 248 7.79 28.79 -0.58
CA ASP A 248 7.46 29.91 0.29
C ASP A 248 6.58 29.52 1.50
N ALA A 249 6.35 28.19 1.71
CA ALA A 249 5.43 27.70 2.71
C ALA A 249 5.96 27.88 4.14
N ASP A 250 5.21 28.54 4.99
CA ASP A 250 5.40 28.64 6.44
C ASP A 250 4.85 27.42 7.16
N TYR A 251 3.75 26.85 6.64
CA TYR A 251 3.03 25.72 7.20
C TYR A 251 2.98 24.55 6.19
N VAL A 252 2.78 23.34 6.71
CA VAL A 252 2.69 22.14 5.88
C VAL A 252 1.45 21.36 6.23
N ILE A 253 0.70 20.91 5.23
CA ILE A 253 -0.28 19.83 5.39
C ILE A 253 0.41 18.52 5.01
N VAL A 254 0.36 17.52 5.90
CA VAL A 254 0.81 16.15 5.63
C VAL A 254 -0.44 15.29 5.45
N ALA A 255 -0.57 14.67 4.28
CA ALA A 255 -1.72 13.84 3.96
C ALA A 255 -1.33 12.75 2.93
N PHE A 256 -2.07 11.64 2.90
CA PHE A 256 -1.87 10.56 1.91
C PHE A 256 -3.20 10.19 1.24
N GLY A 257 -3.13 9.50 0.10
CA GLY A 257 -4.29 8.97 -0.60
C GLY A 257 -5.34 10.04 -0.91
N SER A 258 -6.61 9.73 -0.68
CA SER A 258 -7.71 10.67 -0.91
C SER A 258 -7.65 11.92 -0.04
N ALA A 259 -7.14 11.84 1.19
CA ALA A 259 -6.95 13.03 2.04
C ALA A 259 -5.92 13.99 1.43
N ALA A 260 -4.86 13.50 0.77
CA ALA A 260 -3.90 14.34 0.05
C ALA A 260 -4.57 15.06 -1.12
N ARG A 261 -5.41 14.35 -1.88
CA ARG A 261 -6.19 14.92 -2.98
C ARG A 261 -7.10 16.08 -2.54
N ILE A 262 -7.72 15.94 -1.36
CA ILE A 262 -8.57 16.99 -0.78
C ILE A 262 -7.69 18.14 -0.26
N ALA A 263 -6.53 17.81 0.30
CA ALA A 263 -5.58 18.81 0.82
C ALA A 263 -5.02 19.72 -0.29
N GLU A 264 -4.83 19.25 -1.53
CA GLU A 264 -4.46 20.08 -2.68
C GLU A 264 -5.43 21.24 -2.84
N LYS A 265 -6.73 20.99 -2.85
CA LYS A 265 -7.75 22.03 -2.93
C LYS A 265 -7.81 22.92 -1.69
N SER A 266 -7.57 22.33 -0.51
CA SER A 266 -7.47 23.10 0.73
C SER A 266 -6.30 24.10 0.72
N ILE A 267 -5.17 23.70 0.13
CA ILE A 267 -3.99 24.56 -0.02
C ILE A 267 -4.29 25.73 -0.95
N GLU A 268 -4.94 25.49 -2.10
CA GLU A 268 -5.38 26.58 -2.99
C GLU A 268 -6.26 27.57 -2.23
N ASN A 269 -7.31 27.08 -1.56
CA ASN A 269 -8.24 27.92 -0.80
C ASN A 269 -7.55 28.69 0.36
N ALA A 270 -6.56 28.07 1.03
CA ALA A 270 -5.80 28.71 2.10
C ALA A 270 -4.87 29.82 1.55
N ARG A 271 -4.21 29.56 0.42
CA ARG A 271 -3.33 30.52 -0.24
C ARG A 271 -4.09 31.73 -0.78
N GLU A 272 -5.30 31.57 -1.29
CA GLU A 272 -6.20 32.68 -1.65
C GLU A 272 -6.51 33.59 -0.44
N GLN A 273 -6.44 33.04 0.78
CA GLN A 273 -6.61 33.78 2.04
C GLN A 273 -5.27 34.31 2.61
N GLY A 274 -4.18 34.21 1.88
CA GLY A 274 -2.86 34.71 2.27
C GLY A 274 -2.07 33.78 3.19
N ILE A 275 -2.51 32.54 3.41
CA ILE A 275 -1.81 31.53 4.23
C ILE A 275 -0.80 30.79 3.35
N LYS A 276 0.50 30.92 3.68
CA LYS A 276 1.59 30.24 2.98
C LYS A 276 1.71 28.79 3.48
N VAL A 277 1.07 27.88 2.78
CA VAL A 277 1.02 26.44 3.11
C VAL A 277 1.36 25.61 1.90
N GLY A 278 2.04 24.46 2.11
CA GLY A 278 2.35 23.47 1.10
C GLY A 278 1.92 22.08 1.52
N LEU A 279 1.97 21.12 0.60
CA LEU A 279 1.66 19.71 0.82
C LEU A 279 2.94 18.90 0.94
N PHE A 280 3.01 18.02 1.93
CA PHE A 280 3.92 16.90 1.99
C PHE A 280 3.10 15.61 1.91
N ARG A 281 3.24 14.86 0.82
CA ARG A 281 2.50 13.62 0.56
C ARG A 281 3.44 12.41 0.63
N PRO A 282 3.41 11.59 1.70
CA PRO A 282 4.05 10.30 1.67
C PRO A 282 3.37 9.40 0.63
N ILE A 283 4.14 8.86 -0.31
CA ILE A 283 3.71 7.83 -1.28
C ILE A 283 3.94 6.46 -0.68
N THR A 284 5.11 6.24 -0.05
CA THR A 284 5.34 5.10 0.81
C THR A 284 4.90 5.43 2.23
N LEU A 285 4.00 4.62 2.78
CA LEU A 285 3.61 4.71 4.19
C LEU A 285 4.50 3.80 5.04
N TRP A 286 5.03 2.76 4.46
CA TRP A 286 6.17 2.03 4.95
C TRP A 286 7.07 1.61 3.75
N PRO A 287 8.33 2.02 3.72
CA PRO A 287 9.02 2.88 4.70
C PRO A 287 8.47 4.32 4.69
N PHE A 288 8.34 4.91 5.88
CA PHE A 288 7.88 6.29 6.02
C PHE A 288 9.02 7.28 5.76
N PRO A 289 8.78 8.47 5.15
CA PRO A 289 9.80 9.49 4.86
C PRO A 289 10.19 10.29 6.10
N GLU A 290 10.75 9.62 7.11
CA GLU A 290 11.06 10.21 8.41
C GLU A 290 12.15 11.28 8.32
N LYS A 291 13.23 11.00 7.58
CA LYS A 291 14.39 11.92 7.44
C LYS A 291 13.98 13.20 6.72
N GLU A 292 13.25 13.07 5.63
CA GLU A 292 12.80 14.17 4.78
C GLU A 292 11.85 15.09 5.55
N LEU A 293 10.92 14.49 6.28
CA LEU A 293 9.96 15.25 7.09
C LEU A 293 10.64 15.91 8.30
N HIS A 294 11.63 15.24 8.92
CA HIS A 294 12.45 15.84 9.98
C HIS A 294 13.18 17.10 9.52
N GLU A 295 13.86 17.03 8.36
CA GLU A 295 14.59 18.18 7.82
C GLU A 295 13.64 19.30 7.43
N LEU A 296 12.49 18.96 6.83
CA LEU A 296 11.47 19.94 6.47
C LEU A 296 10.94 20.69 7.71
N ALA A 297 10.67 19.98 8.79
CA ALA A 297 10.10 20.51 10.01
C ALA A 297 10.95 21.62 10.67
N LYS A 298 12.29 21.58 10.52
CA LYS A 298 13.22 22.58 11.08
C LYS A 298 12.96 24.01 10.59
N THR A 299 12.32 24.16 9.44
CA THR A 299 12.08 25.45 8.79
C THR A 299 10.61 25.89 8.80
N LYS A 300 9.71 25.05 9.33
CA LYS A 300 8.26 25.30 9.28
C LYS A 300 7.73 25.76 10.63
N LYS A 301 6.72 26.63 10.59
CA LYS A 301 6.05 27.15 11.79
C LYS A 301 5.06 26.16 12.40
N GLY A 302 4.55 25.23 11.61
CA GLY A 302 3.62 24.20 12.07
C GLY A 302 3.23 23.21 10.98
N ILE A 303 2.77 22.05 11.40
CA ILE A 303 2.38 20.94 10.54
C ILE A 303 0.97 20.49 10.92
N LEU A 304 0.07 20.45 9.95
CA LEU A 304 -1.27 19.85 10.08
C LEU A 304 -1.29 18.49 9.41
N VAL A 305 -1.63 17.43 10.12
CA VAL A 305 -1.84 16.11 9.52
C VAL A 305 -3.32 15.93 9.25
N ALA A 306 -3.69 15.73 7.99
CA ALA A 306 -5.06 15.52 7.56
C ALA A 306 -5.28 14.05 7.16
N GLU A 307 -6.23 13.37 7.83
CA GLU A 307 -6.50 11.94 7.64
C GLU A 307 -8.01 11.65 7.68
N ILE A 308 -8.43 10.53 7.06
CA ILE A 308 -9.81 10.03 7.18
C ILE A 308 -9.83 8.91 8.25
N ASN A 309 -9.36 9.27 9.45
CA ASN A 309 -9.32 8.41 10.63
C ASN A 309 -9.12 9.24 11.91
N ALA A 310 -8.96 8.57 13.06
CA ALA A 310 -8.83 9.19 14.38
C ALA A 310 -7.39 9.64 14.75
N GLY A 311 -6.48 9.69 13.79
CA GLY A 311 -5.09 10.06 14.02
C GLY A 311 -4.17 8.84 14.13
N GLN A 312 -3.80 8.27 12.99
CA GLN A 312 -2.85 7.16 12.92
C GLN A 312 -1.51 7.62 12.33
N MET A 313 -1.49 8.17 11.11
CA MET A 313 -0.26 8.69 10.50
C MET A 313 0.34 9.86 11.30
N VAL A 314 -0.48 10.65 11.98
CA VAL A 314 0.01 11.74 12.84
C VAL A 314 1.00 11.27 13.89
N GLN A 315 0.95 10.01 14.32
CA GLN A 315 1.93 9.46 15.28
C GLN A 315 3.30 9.31 14.63
N ASP A 316 3.36 8.82 13.39
CA ASP A 316 4.62 8.71 12.63
C ASP A 316 5.17 10.10 12.25
N VAL A 317 4.28 11.04 11.89
CA VAL A 317 4.65 12.44 11.67
C VAL A 317 5.26 13.07 12.94
N ARG A 318 4.64 12.88 14.11
CA ARG A 318 5.17 13.39 15.38
C ARG A 318 6.54 12.78 15.72
N LEU A 319 6.72 11.48 15.49
CA LEU A 319 8.02 10.82 15.68
C LEU A 319 9.08 11.39 14.73
N ALA A 320 8.75 11.55 13.46
CA ALA A 320 9.65 12.10 12.45
C ALA A 320 10.02 13.56 12.77
N VAL A 321 9.03 14.40 13.08
CA VAL A 321 9.22 15.83 13.39
C VAL A 321 10.04 16.00 14.67
N ASN A 322 9.86 15.12 15.66
CA ASN A 322 10.64 15.08 16.90
C ASN A 322 10.76 16.46 17.59
N GLY A 323 9.65 17.19 17.71
CA GLY A 323 9.56 18.46 18.40
C GLY A 323 10.13 19.69 17.64
N GLN A 324 10.56 19.55 16.37
CA GLN A 324 11.09 20.67 15.57
C GLN A 324 10.01 21.69 15.21
N ALA A 325 8.75 21.26 15.10
CA ALA A 325 7.60 22.13 14.84
C ALA A 325 6.36 21.60 15.57
N PRO A 326 5.35 22.43 15.88
CA PRO A 326 4.05 21.97 16.36
C PRO A 326 3.38 21.06 15.33
N VAL A 327 2.79 19.93 15.79
CA VAL A 327 2.05 18.98 14.94
C VAL A 327 0.63 18.82 15.47
N GLU A 328 -0.33 19.26 14.68
CA GLU A 328 -1.75 19.11 14.96
C GLU A 328 -2.39 18.08 14.01
N HIS A 329 -3.52 17.54 14.43
CA HIS A 329 -4.27 16.54 13.67
C HIS A 329 -5.66 17.05 13.33
N PHE A 330 -6.08 16.78 12.10
CA PHE A 330 -7.46 16.91 11.66
C PHE A 330 -7.91 15.59 11.04
N GLY A 331 -9.06 15.07 11.44
CA GLY A 331 -9.62 13.83 10.92
C GLY A 331 -11.13 13.77 10.90
N ARG A 332 -11.67 13.00 9.93
CA ARG A 332 -13.08 12.61 9.86
C ARG A 332 -13.17 11.10 10.02
N LEU A 333 -14.26 10.63 10.59
CA LEU A 333 -14.45 9.24 11.04
C LEU A 333 -15.67 8.61 10.37
N GLY A 334 -15.75 7.26 10.44
CA GLY A 334 -16.96 6.52 10.08
C GLY A 334 -17.37 6.59 8.61
N GLY A 335 -16.42 6.92 7.71
CA GLY A 335 -16.71 7.01 6.28
C GLY A 335 -17.11 8.41 5.79
N ILE A 336 -16.97 9.43 6.64
CA ILE A 336 -17.19 10.81 6.23
C ILE A 336 -15.89 11.34 5.62
N VAL A 337 -15.99 11.79 4.36
CA VAL A 337 -14.90 12.44 3.65
C VAL A 337 -14.89 13.92 4.04
N PRO A 338 -13.72 14.49 4.41
CA PRO A 338 -13.64 15.91 4.75
C PRO A 338 -13.86 16.81 3.54
N GLU A 339 -14.42 18.00 3.78
CA GLU A 339 -14.46 19.08 2.80
C GLU A 339 -13.18 19.93 2.89
N PRO A 340 -12.71 20.53 1.78
CA PRO A 340 -11.50 21.38 1.79
C PRO A 340 -11.54 22.51 2.83
N GLU A 341 -12.69 23.11 3.05
CA GLU A 341 -12.91 24.20 4.01
C GLU A 341 -12.66 23.77 5.45
N GLU A 342 -12.97 22.51 5.79
CA GLU A 342 -12.76 21.95 7.14
C GLU A 342 -11.25 21.84 7.45
N ILE A 343 -10.44 21.45 6.45
CA ILE A 343 -8.98 21.39 6.57
C ILE A 343 -8.40 22.81 6.71
N VAL A 344 -8.92 23.78 5.94
CA VAL A 344 -8.50 25.20 6.06
C VAL A 344 -8.81 25.74 7.45
N GLU A 345 -9.98 25.46 8.02
CA GLU A 345 -10.32 25.89 9.38
C GLU A 345 -9.46 25.20 10.45
N ALA A 346 -9.09 23.95 10.26
CA ALA A 346 -8.12 23.28 11.13
C ALA A 346 -6.73 23.92 11.05
N LEU A 347 -6.27 24.26 9.84
CA LEU A 347 -5.02 24.98 9.63
C LEU A 347 -5.02 26.35 10.32
N LYS A 348 -6.10 27.12 10.25
CA LYS A 348 -6.24 28.42 10.97
C LYS A 348 -6.16 28.29 12.48
N LYS A 349 -6.59 27.13 13.05
CA LYS A 349 -6.46 26.88 14.49
C LYS A 349 -5.01 26.61 14.89
N LEU A 350 -4.24 25.94 14.04
CA LEU A 350 -2.80 25.73 14.25
C LEU A 350 -2.01 27.05 14.18
N ILE A 351 -2.47 28.02 13.38
CA ILE A 351 -1.80 29.32 13.19
C ILE A 351 -2.02 30.28 14.37
N LYS A 352 -3.12 30.14 15.11
CA LYS A 352 -3.44 30.97 16.29
C LYS A 352 -2.65 30.56 17.51
#